data_54ef10f80beaac73679a5e4d775d1dcb
#
_entry.id   54ef10f80beaac73679a5e4d775d1dcb
#
_cell.length_a   1.000
_cell.length_b   1.000
_cell.length_c   1.000
_cell.angle_alpha   90.00
_cell.angle_beta   90.00
_cell.angle_gamma   90.00
#
_symmetry.space_group_name_H-M   'P 1'
#
loop_
_entity.id
_entity.type
_entity.pdbx_description
1 polymer ?
#
loop_
_entity_poly.entity_id
_entity_poly.type
_entity_poly.pdbx_seq_one_letter_code
_entity_poly.pdbx_strand_id
1 'polypeptide(L)'
;TQYYLENRDRWPVHPVAAAFNAMGLDYFTLGNHDFNFGYEALRDYLRAMDGVCLCANVEDLGGELPIRPWAVHTLANGLRVGITGVVTDFVNVWEQPQNLERLRVTDAFQAALTACSSLRDQCDVRVCIYHGGFEEELETGRVLSDSGENIACKIARELDFDLLLTGHQHMAVEGIELSGTYAVQPP
;
A
#
# COMPACT_ATOMS: atom_id res chain seq x y z
N THR A 1 3.71 7.20 -15.54
CA THR A 1 3.25 8.56 -15.14
C THR A 1 3.95 9.65 -15.95
N GLN A 2 5.30 9.67 -16.06
CA GLN A 2 6.03 10.72 -16.79
C GLN A 2 5.51 10.93 -18.22
N TYR A 3 5.39 9.87 -19.01
CA TYR A 3 4.87 9.96 -20.39
C TYR A 3 3.46 10.57 -20.45
N TYR A 4 2.59 10.23 -19.49
CA TYR A 4 1.26 10.81 -19.39
C TYR A 4 1.32 12.32 -19.08
N LEU A 5 2.17 12.73 -18.13
CA LEU A 5 2.31 14.14 -17.74
C LEU A 5 2.81 15.01 -18.91
N GLU A 6 3.71 14.46 -19.71
CA GLU A 6 4.24 15.14 -20.92
C GLU A 6 3.25 15.19 -22.09
N ASN A 7 2.22 14.36 -22.08
CA ASN A 7 1.27 14.18 -23.18
C ASN A 7 -0.21 14.31 -22.74
N ARG A 8 -0.50 15.06 -21.68
CA ARG A 8 -1.87 15.22 -21.13
C ARG A 8 -2.92 15.62 -22.18
N ASP A 9 -2.55 16.46 -23.13
CA ASP A 9 -3.45 16.91 -24.21
C ASP A 9 -3.93 15.76 -25.12
N ARG A 10 -3.18 14.66 -25.17
CA ARG A 10 -3.49 13.49 -25.99
C ARG A 10 -4.24 12.41 -25.24
N TRP A 11 -4.13 12.39 -23.91
CA TRP A 11 -4.69 11.36 -23.05
C TRP A 11 -5.62 11.99 -22.01
N PRO A 12 -6.94 11.95 -22.24
CA PRO A 12 -7.91 12.56 -21.32
C PRO A 12 -7.97 11.86 -19.94
N VAL A 13 -7.51 10.61 -19.88
CA VAL A 13 -7.47 9.81 -18.65
C VAL A 13 -6.07 9.22 -18.46
N HIS A 14 -5.62 9.14 -17.21
CA HIS A 14 -4.35 8.50 -16.86
C HIS A 14 -4.36 7.03 -17.33
N PRO A 15 -3.43 6.58 -18.22
CA PRO A 15 -3.55 5.27 -18.87
C PRO A 15 -3.45 4.09 -17.88
N VAL A 16 -2.69 4.23 -16.81
CA VAL A 16 -2.60 3.20 -15.76
C VAL A 16 -3.92 3.11 -15.01
N ALA A 17 -4.53 4.26 -14.66
CA ALA A 17 -5.85 4.27 -14.04
C ALA A 17 -6.91 3.63 -14.96
N ALA A 18 -6.91 3.96 -16.25
CA ALA A 18 -7.82 3.36 -17.22
C ALA A 18 -7.67 1.83 -17.30
N ALA A 19 -6.42 1.32 -17.23
CA ALA A 19 -6.17 -0.12 -17.24
C ALA A 19 -6.70 -0.80 -15.96
N PHE A 20 -6.43 -0.25 -14.78
CA PHE A 20 -6.91 -0.80 -13.51
C PHE A 20 -8.44 -0.71 -13.39
N ASN A 21 -9.06 0.37 -13.86
CA ASN A 21 -10.52 0.49 -13.90
C ASN A 21 -11.14 -0.58 -14.83
N ALA A 22 -10.52 -0.82 -16.00
CA ALA A 22 -10.97 -1.89 -16.91
C ALA A 22 -10.80 -3.29 -16.34
N MET A 23 -9.85 -3.51 -15.41
CA MET A 23 -9.66 -4.76 -14.69
C MET A 23 -10.65 -4.92 -13.51
N GLY A 24 -11.36 -3.86 -13.11
CA GLY A 24 -12.26 -3.88 -11.97
C GLY A 24 -11.52 -3.94 -10.63
N LEU A 25 -10.41 -3.18 -10.48
CA LEU A 25 -9.65 -3.14 -9.24
C LEU A 25 -10.43 -2.42 -8.15
N ASP A 26 -10.79 -3.13 -7.07
CA ASP A 26 -11.59 -2.58 -5.97
C ASP A 26 -10.76 -1.78 -4.96
N TYR A 27 -9.58 -2.30 -4.58
CA TYR A 27 -8.71 -1.73 -3.54
C TYR A 27 -7.26 -1.78 -3.96
N PHE A 28 -6.49 -0.75 -3.58
CA PHE A 28 -5.06 -0.67 -3.82
C PHE A 28 -4.37 0.20 -2.77
N THR A 29 -3.06 0.13 -2.68
CA THR A 29 -2.23 1.03 -1.88
C THR A 29 -1.26 1.81 -2.77
N LEU A 30 -0.62 2.83 -2.21
CA LEU A 30 0.43 3.58 -2.89
C LEU A 30 1.75 2.82 -2.87
N GLY A 31 2.54 2.98 -3.93
CA GLY A 31 3.94 2.61 -3.99
C GLY A 31 4.85 3.83 -3.87
N ASN A 32 6.14 3.60 -3.62
CA ASN A 32 7.12 4.68 -3.51
C ASN A 32 7.20 5.55 -4.78
N HIS A 33 6.99 4.97 -5.95
CA HIS A 33 7.00 5.70 -7.22
C HIS A 33 5.77 6.58 -7.49
N ASP A 34 4.71 6.44 -6.71
CA ASP A 34 3.53 7.31 -6.84
C ASP A 34 3.82 8.75 -6.40
N PHE A 35 4.85 8.96 -5.59
CA PHE A 35 5.26 10.27 -5.09
C PHE A 35 6.19 11.04 -6.03
N ASN A 36 6.82 10.40 -7.02
CA ASN A 36 7.90 10.95 -7.84
C ASN A 36 7.55 12.22 -8.65
N PHE A 37 6.26 12.51 -8.83
CA PHE A 37 5.80 13.64 -9.64
C PHE A 37 5.01 14.67 -8.84
N GLY A 38 5.07 14.59 -7.52
CA GLY A 38 4.48 15.54 -6.59
C GLY A 38 2.97 15.38 -6.42
N TYR A 39 2.43 16.23 -5.58
CA TYR A 39 1.07 16.16 -5.06
C TYR A 39 -0.02 16.20 -6.15
N GLU A 40 0.08 17.13 -7.10
CA GLU A 40 -0.93 17.30 -8.14
C GLU A 40 -1.02 16.08 -9.07
N ALA A 41 0.12 15.48 -9.40
CA ALA A 41 0.16 14.29 -10.24
C ALA A 41 -0.44 13.08 -9.52
N LEU A 42 -0.13 12.92 -8.23
CA LEU A 42 -0.71 11.88 -7.37
C LEU A 42 -2.23 12.08 -7.24
N ARG A 43 -2.68 13.31 -6.97
CA ARG A 43 -4.11 13.64 -6.89
C ARG A 43 -4.85 13.29 -8.17
N ASP A 44 -4.32 13.70 -9.31
CA ASP A 44 -4.96 13.48 -10.60
C ASP A 44 -5.02 11.98 -10.94
N TYR A 45 -3.99 11.21 -10.59
CA TYR A 45 -3.99 9.76 -10.71
C TYR A 45 -5.06 9.12 -9.82
N LEU A 46 -5.08 9.45 -8.53
CA LEU A 46 -6.03 8.88 -7.57
C LEU A 46 -7.48 9.21 -7.91
N ARG A 47 -7.74 10.43 -8.41
CA ARG A 47 -9.09 10.82 -8.85
C ARG A 47 -9.54 10.13 -10.14
N ALA A 48 -8.61 9.62 -10.93
CA ALA A 48 -8.91 8.86 -12.14
C ALA A 48 -9.18 7.36 -11.86
N MET A 49 -8.89 6.88 -10.65
CA MET A 49 -9.13 5.49 -10.23
C MET A 49 -10.58 5.30 -9.74
N ASP A 50 -11.24 4.23 -10.19
CA ASP A 50 -12.54 3.80 -9.67
C ASP A 50 -12.40 3.06 -8.34
N GLY A 51 -11.27 2.35 -8.14
CA GLY A 51 -10.93 1.64 -6.92
C GLY A 51 -10.59 2.57 -5.76
N VAL A 52 -10.69 2.06 -4.54
CA VAL A 52 -10.40 2.80 -3.30
C VAL A 52 -8.93 2.69 -2.94
N CYS A 53 -8.25 3.83 -2.84
CA CYS A 53 -6.89 3.91 -2.31
C CYS A 53 -6.90 3.75 -0.78
N LEU A 54 -6.21 2.74 -0.28
CA LEU A 54 -6.00 2.49 1.15
C LEU A 54 -4.52 2.70 1.48
N CYS A 55 -4.20 3.75 2.25
CA CYS A 55 -2.83 4.00 2.68
C CYS A 55 -2.82 4.68 4.05
N ALA A 56 -2.67 3.87 5.11
CA ALA A 56 -2.86 4.32 6.48
C ALA A 56 -1.73 5.22 7.00
N ASN A 57 -0.54 5.16 6.39
CA ASN A 57 0.62 5.95 6.81
C ASN A 57 0.89 7.18 5.93
N VAL A 58 -0.05 7.56 5.06
CA VAL A 58 0.04 8.79 4.28
C VAL A 58 -1.01 9.78 4.77
N GLU A 59 -0.55 10.89 5.36
CA GLU A 59 -1.38 12.01 5.77
C GLU A 59 -1.44 13.05 4.65
N ASP A 60 -2.64 13.37 4.20
CA ASP A 60 -2.88 14.41 3.20
C ASP A 60 -3.03 15.79 3.87
N LEU A 61 -1.96 16.57 3.88
CA LEU A 61 -1.96 17.94 4.40
C LEU A 61 -2.65 18.92 3.44
N GLY A 62 -2.82 18.55 2.17
CA GLY A 62 -3.54 19.32 1.17
C GLY A 62 -5.05 19.11 1.20
N GLY A 63 -5.52 18.01 1.74
CA GLY A 63 -6.94 17.70 1.92
C GLY A 63 -7.71 17.34 0.65
N GLU A 64 -7.01 16.97 -0.45
CA GLU A 64 -7.63 16.72 -1.75
C GLU A 64 -7.52 15.26 -2.25
N LEU A 65 -6.74 14.42 -1.55
CA LEU A 65 -6.49 13.04 -1.96
C LEU A 65 -7.60 12.10 -1.44
N PRO A 66 -8.18 11.24 -2.29
CA PRO A 66 -9.19 10.27 -1.90
C PRO A 66 -8.53 9.02 -1.26
N ILE A 67 -7.72 9.22 -0.22
CA ILE A 67 -7.04 8.15 0.52
C ILE A 67 -7.82 7.83 1.78
N ARG A 68 -7.91 6.54 2.11
CA ARG A 68 -8.50 6.06 3.38
C ARG A 68 -7.50 5.19 4.12
N PRO A 69 -7.52 5.17 5.47
CA PRO A 69 -6.62 4.31 6.23
C PRO A 69 -6.99 2.82 6.13
N TRP A 70 -8.28 2.50 6.04
CA TRP A 70 -8.80 1.13 5.86
C TRP A 70 -10.23 1.16 5.32
N ALA A 71 -10.71 -0.03 4.93
CA ALA A 71 -12.10 -0.27 4.57
C ALA A 71 -12.55 -1.65 5.09
N VAL A 72 -13.87 -1.83 5.23
CA VAL A 72 -14.48 -3.15 5.45
C VAL A 72 -15.36 -3.46 4.25
N HIS A 73 -15.05 -4.55 3.57
CA HIS A 73 -15.79 -5.06 2.42
C HIS A 73 -16.61 -6.29 2.84
N THR A 74 -17.91 -6.26 2.60
CA THR A 74 -18.77 -7.42 2.87
C THR A 74 -19.00 -8.19 1.59
N LEU A 75 -18.55 -9.42 1.57
CA LEU A 75 -18.75 -10.33 0.43
C LEU A 75 -20.22 -10.79 0.34
N ALA A 76 -20.61 -11.33 -0.83
CA ALA A 76 -21.99 -11.80 -1.07
C ALA A 76 -22.47 -12.89 -0.10
N ASN A 77 -21.55 -13.65 0.49
CA ASN A 77 -21.85 -14.65 1.52
C ASN A 77 -21.92 -14.09 2.96
N GLY A 78 -21.76 -12.77 3.12
CA GLY A 78 -21.78 -12.07 4.40
C GLY A 78 -20.45 -11.99 5.13
N LEU A 79 -19.37 -12.60 4.62
CA LEU A 79 -18.03 -12.48 5.20
C LEU A 79 -17.52 -11.05 5.07
N ARG A 80 -17.06 -10.48 6.19
CA ARG A 80 -16.51 -9.12 6.25
C ARG A 80 -14.99 -9.18 6.17
N VAL A 81 -14.42 -8.56 5.16
CA VAL A 81 -12.98 -8.44 4.94
C VAL A 81 -12.54 -7.03 5.29
N GLY A 82 -11.74 -6.87 6.34
CA GLY A 82 -11.09 -5.62 6.70
C GLY A 82 -9.78 -5.49 5.91
N ILE A 83 -9.62 -4.39 5.19
CA ILE A 83 -8.47 -4.17 4.32
C ILE A 83 -7.81 -2.87 4.71
N THR A 84 -6.50 -2.87 4.89
CA THR A 84 -5.68 -1.67 5.04
C THR A 84 -4.54 -1.69 4.02
N GLY A 85 -3.91 -0.54 3.81
CA GLY A 85 -2.69 -0.42 3.02
C GLY A 85 -1.66 0.44 3.74
N VAL A 86 -0.38 0.16 3.53
CA VAL A 86 0.75 0.99 3.95
C VAL A 86 1.85 0.95 2.89
N VAL A 87 2.62 2.03 2.80
CA VAL A 87 3.81 2.13 1.96
C VAL A 87 5.05 2.26 2.82
N THR A 88 6.20 1.75 2.36
CA THR A 88 7.46 1.95 3.06
C THR A 88 7.70 3.43 3.36
N ASP A 89 8.01 3.78 4.60
CA ASP A 89 8.30 5.16 5.00
C ASP A 89 9.68 5.65 4.52
N PHE A 90 10.47 4.77 3.90
CA PHE A 90 11.66 5.13 3.14
C PHE A 90 11.40 6.06 1.94
N VAL A 91 10.15 6.26 1.56
CA VAL A 91 9.75 7.38 0.69
C VAL A 91 10.35 8.69 1.18
N ASN A 92 10.39 8.93 2.49
CA ASN A 92 10.99 10.13 3.09
C ASN A 92 12.51 10.24 2.87
N VAL A 93 13.19 9.13 2.56
CA VAL A 93 14.65 9.08 2.31
C VAL A 93 14.95 9.30 0.83
N TRP A 94 14.12 8.73 -0.05
CA TRP A 94 14.38 8.73 -1.49
C TRP A 94 13.75 9.90 -2.22
N GLU A 95 12.60 10.37 -1.72
CA GLU A 95 11.83 11.35 -2.47
C GLU A 95 12.34 12.77 -2.23
N GLN A 96 12.19 13.61 -3.23
CA GLN A 96 12.57 15.01 -3.12
C GLN A 96 11.60 15.77 -2.21
N PRO A 97 12.08 16.63 -1.30
CA PRO A 97 11.24 17.32 -0.33
C PRO A 97 10.05 18.07 -0.95
N GLN A 98 10.26 18.69 -2.13
CA GLN A 98 9.18 19.41 -2.83
C GLN A 98 8.02 18.52 -3.25
N ASN A 99 8.25 17.23 -3.51
CA ASN A 99 7.19 16.29 -3.86
C ASN A 99 6.35 15.89 -2.64
N LEU A 100 6.88 16.08 -1.44
CA LEU A 100 6.23 15.73 -0.17
C LEU A 100 5.71 16.95 0.62
N GLU A 101 5.83 18.19 0.11
CA GLU A 101 5.46 19.41 0.85
C GLU A 101 4.01 19.40 1.40
N ARG A 102 3.09 18.74 0.69
CA ARG A 102 1.67 18.63 1.06
C ARG A 102 1.28 17.25 1.58
N LEU A 103 2.28 16.42 1.89
CA LEU A 103 2.11 15.06 2.38
C LEU A 103 2.98 14.83 3.61
N ARG A 104 2.58 13.88 4.45
CA ARG A 104 3.44 13.32 5.48
C ARG A 104 3.35 11.81 5.41
N VAL A 105 4.47 11.14 5.18
CA VAL A 105 4.56 9.68 5.26
C VAL A 105 5.05 9.33 6.66
N THR A 106 4.21 8.66 7.44
CA THR A 106 4.49 8.28 8.83
C THR A 106 5.02 6.86 8.90
N ASP A 107 5.41 6.39 10.10
CA ASP A 107 5.90 5.04 10.35
C ASP A 107 4.88 3.99 9.87
N ALA A 108 5.32 3.12 8.95
CA ALA A 108 4.48 2.13 8.30
C ALA A 108 3.98 1.05 9.29
N PHE A 109 4.84 0.63 10.25
CA PHE A 109 4.47 -0.36 11.25
C PHE A 109 3.41 0.18 12.22
N GLN A 110 3.59 1.39 12.73
CA GLN A 110 2.63 2.00 13.66
C GLN A 110 1.27 2.26 13.00
N ALA A 111 1.27 2.65 11.73
CA ALA A 111 0.03 2.83 10.97
C ALA A 111 -0.68 1.48 10.72
N ALA A 112 0.07 0.44 10.35
CA ALA A 112 -0.46 -0.91 10.20
C ALA A 112 -1.02 -1.47 11.53
N LEU A 113 -0.34 -1.25 12.66
CA LEU A 113 -0.80 -1.63 14.00
C LEU A 113 -2.12 -0.92 14.36
N THR A 114 -2.19 0.38 14.10
CA THR A 114 -3.40 1.18 14.36
C THR A 114 -4.58 0.68 13.53
N ALA A 115 -4.37 0.44 12.24
CA ALA A 115 -5.38 -0.08 11.32
C ALA A 115 -5.83 -1.50 11.72
N CYS A 116 -4.89 -2.40 12.02
CA CYS A 116 -5.17 -3.76 12.48
C CYS A 116 -6.03 -3.76 13.75
N SER A 117 -5.66 -2.92 14.72
CA SER A 117 -6.42 -2.77 15.97
C SER A 117 -7.83 -2.22 15.75
N SER A 118 -7.98 -1.26 14.84
CA SER A 118 -9.26 -0.68 14.48
C SER A 118 -10.19 -1.68 13.77
N LEU A 119 -9.63 -2.58 12.98
CA LEU A 119 -10.38 -3.59 12.23
C LEU A 119 -10.82 -4.80 13.08
N ARG A 120 -10.23 -5.03 14.26
CA ARG A 120 -10.39 -6.24 15.07
C ARG A 120 -11.84 -6.67 15.27
N ASP A 121 -12.72 -5.75 15.63
CA ASP A 121 -14.12 -6.03 15.93
C ASP A 121 -15.07 -5.73 14.75
N GLN A 122 -14.52 -5.31 13.60
CA GLN A 122 -15.30 -4.87 12.46
C GLN A 122 -15.38 -5.91 11.34
N CYS A 123 -14.46 -6.88 11.30
CA CYS A 123 -14.33 -7.84 10.20
C CYS A 123 -13.99 -9.25 10.70
N ASP A 124 -14.15 -10.20 9.81
CA ASP A 124 -13.90 -11.62 10.07
C ASP A 124 -12.52 -12.05 9.54
N VAL A 125 -11.99 -11.32 8.54
CA VAL A 125 -10.65 -11.52 7.95
C VAL A 125 -9.97 -10.17 7.80
N ARG A 126 -8.69 -10.08 8.11
CA ARG A 126 -7.87 -8.86 8.02
C ARG A 126 -6.77 -9.00 6.98
N VAL A 127 -6.73 -8.08 6.05
CA VAL A 127 -5.76 -8.01 4.95
C VAL A 127 -4.96 -6.73 5.04
N CYS A 128 -3.64 -6.85 4.95
CA CYS A 128 -2.74 -5.71 4.78
C CYS A 128 -2.11 -5.75 3.39
N ILE A 129 -2.21 -4.65 2.66
CA ILE A 129 -1.47 -4.42 1.41
C ILE A 129 -0.27 -3.55 1.77
N TYR A 130 0.91 -4.12 1.75
CA TYR A 130 2.14 -3.42 2.11
C TYR A 130 3.04 -3.22 0.88
N HIS A 131 3.21 -1.98 0.45
CA HIS A 131 4.24 -1.66 -0.54
C HIS A 131 5.60 -1.54 0.13
N GLY A 132 6.21 -2.65 0.35
CA GLY A 132 7.52 -2.94 0.93
C GLY A 132 7.73 -4.45 0.91
N GLY A 133 8.92 -4.88 1.22
CA GLY A 133 9.31 -6.29 1.11
C GLY A 133 9.70 -6.93 2.44
N PHE A 134 10.37 -8.07 2.33
CA PHE A 134 10.82 -8.87 3.46
C PHE A 134 12.24 -8.47 3.87
N GLU A 135 12.44 -8.21 5.16
CA GLU A 135 13.72 -7.87 5.76
C GLU A 135 14.58 -9.11 6.09
N GLU A 136 13.99 -10.30 5.96
CA GLU A 136 14.65 -11.57 6.30
C GLU A 136 14.62 -12.54 5.13
N GLU A 137 15.59 -13.48 5.13
CA GLU A 137 15.55 -14.67 4.31
C GLU A 137 14.46 -15.61 4.83
N LEU A 138 13.46 -15.87 4.01
CA LEU A 138 12.21 -16.50 4.46
C LEU A 138 12.37 -17.94 4.94
N GLU A 139 13.37 -18.68 4.41
CA GLU A 139 13.64 -20.05 4.79
C GLU A 139 14.37 -20.18 6.13
N THR A 140 15.26 -19.24 6.42
CA THR A 140 16.19 -19.34 7.57
C THR A 140 15.86 -18.35 8.70
N GLY A 141 15.11 -17.29 8.41
CA GLY A 141 14.87 -16.18 9.32
C GLY A 141 16.09 -15.28 9.53
N ARG A 142 17.12 -15.43 8.69
CA ARG A 142 18.31 -14.58 8.76
C ARG A 142 17.98 -13.18 8.30
N VAL A 143 18.24 -12.18 9.12
CA VAL A 143 18.07 -10.77 8.75
C VAL A 143 18.97 -10.42 7.56
N LEU A 144 18.36 -9.92 6.49
CA LEU A 144 19.05 -9.46 5.28
C LEU A 144 19.32 -7.96 5.33
N SER A 145 18.41 -7.21 5.97
CA SER A 145 18.55 -5.76 6.14
C SER A 145 17.86 -5.33 7.44
N ASP A 146 18.51 -4.46 8.18
CA ASP A 146 18.00 -3.80 9.39
C ASP A 146 17.74 -2.29 9.16
N SER A 147 17.73 -1.86 7.91
CA SER A 147 17.53 -0.45 7.55
C SER A 147 16.14 0.09 7.93
N GLY A 148 15.14 -0.79 8.05
CA GLY A 148 13.73 -0.42 8.22
C GLY A 148 12.98 -0.17 6.91
N GLU A 149 13.65 -0.26 5.76
CA GLU A 149 13.02 -0.13 4.44
C GLU A 149 11.94 -1.19 4.20
N ASN A 150 12.28 -2.44 4.53
CA ASN A 150 11.41 -3.60 4.41
C ASN A 150 11.10 -4.14 5.80
N ILE A 151 9.82 -4.38 6.10
CA ILE A 151 9.34 -4.82 7.42
C ILE A 151 8.20 -5.85 7.33
N ALA A 152 8.09 -6.57 6.21
CA ALA A 152 6.98 -7.50 6.01
C ALA A 152 6.99 -8.66 7.02
N CYS A 153 8.18 -9.20 7.39
CA CYS A 153 8.29 -10.23 8.42
C CYS A 153 7.85 -9.71 9.79
N LYS A 154 8.23 -8.48 10.13
CA LYS A 154 7.80 -7.83 11.37
C LYS A 154 6.27 -7.63 11.40
N ILE A 155 5.68 -7.10 10.32
CA ILE A 155 4.22 -6.95 10.22
C ILE A 155 3.53 -8.31 10.39
N ALA A 156 3.98 -9.34 9.67
CA ALA A 156 3.37 -10.67 9.71
C ALA A 156 3.46 -11.34 11.07
N ARG A 157 4.56 -11.12 11.85
CA ARG A 157 4.76 -11.76 13.14
C ARG A 157 4.15 -11.04 14.32
N GLU A 158 4.09 -9.72 14.26
CA GLU A 158 3.70 -8.89 15.41
C GLU A 158 2.27 -8.36 15.31
N LEU A 159 1.68 -8.37 14.09
CA LEU A 159 0.32 -7.90 13.86
C LEU A 159 -0.59 -9.05 13.45
N ASP A 160 -1.84 -8.96 13.86
CA ASP A 160 -2.84 -10.03 13.69
C ASP A 160 -3.60 -9.86 12.36
N PHE A 161 -2.84 -9.95 11.24
CA PHE A 161 -3.39 -10.04 9.89
C PHE A 161 -3.49 -11.49 9.43
N ASP A 162 -4.54 -11.84 8.69
CA ASP A 162 -4.69 -13.16 8.08
C ASP A 162 -3.92 -13.25 6.76
N LEU A 163 -3.86 -12.14 6.01
CA LEU A 163 -3.20 -12.06 4.71
C LEU A 163 -2.36 -10.78 4.59
N LEU A 164 -1.11 -10.92 4.14
CA LEU A 164 -0.20 -9.84 3.82
C LEU A 164 0.20 -9.89 2.34
N LEU A 165 -0.23 -8.89 1.58
CA LEU A 165 0.14 -8.70 0.18
C LEU A 165 1.30 -7.72 0.13
N THR A 166 2.49 -8.16 -0.32
CA THR A 166 3.71 -7.35 -0.36
C THR A 166 4.13 -7.01 -1.79
N GLY A 167 5.16 -6.19 -1.95
CA GLY A 167 5.70 -5.78 -3.25
C GLY A 167 7.08 -5.16 -3.11
N HIS A 168 7.42 -4.19 -3.95
CA HIS A 168 8.61 -3.34 -3.86
C HIS A 168 9.94 -4.01 -4.22
N GLN A 169 10.26 -5.16 -3.64
CA GLN A 169 11.55 -5.83 -3.85
C GLN A 169 11.69 -6.54 -5.21
N HIS A 170 10.62 -6.63 -5.99
CA HIS A 170 10.61 -7.36 -7.28
C HIS A 170 11.04 -8.83 -7.11
N MET A 171 10.62 -9.45 -6.04
CA MET A 171 10.82 -10.88 -5.75
C MET A 171 9.51 -11.62 -5.95
N ALA A 172 9.57 -12.89 -6.37
CA ALA A 172 8.41 -13.76 -6.39
C ALA A 172 8.35 -14.59 -5.09
N VAL A 173 7.32 -14.38 -4.28
CA VAL A 173 6.99 -15.26 -3.14
C VAL A 173 5.58 -15.79 -3.38
N GLU A 174 5.48 -17.05 -3.79
CA GLU A 174 4.19 -17.69 -4.13
C GLU A 174 3.26 -17.80 -2.92
N GLY A 175 3.84 -17.93 -1.73
CA GLY A 175 3.14 -17.90 -0.46
C GLY A 175 3.96 -18.50 0.66
N ILE A 176 3.93 -17.87 1.82
CA ILE A 176 4.56 -18.33 3.04
C ILE A 176 3.70 -17.99 4.24
N GLU A 177 3.66 -18.90 5.23
CA GLU A 177 3.03 -18.63 6.53
C GLU A 177 4.08 -18.15 7.52
N LEU A 178 3.84 -16.97 8.08
CA LEU A 178 4.68 -16.34 9.10
C LEU A 178 3.82 -16.05 10.34
N SER A 179 3.98 -16.88 11.38
CA SER A 179 3.28 -16.71 12.67
C SER A 179 1.74 -16.57 12.57
N GLY A 180 1.11 -17.27 11.62
CA GLY A 180 -0.33 -17.25 11.40
C GLY A 180 -0.79 -16.29 10.30
N THR A 181 0.09 -15.42 9.80
CA THR A 181 -0.17 -14.56 8.65
C THR A 181 0.30 -15.25 7.36
N TYR A 182 -0.57 -15.39 6.37
CA TYR A 182 -0.17 -15.84 5.03
C TYR A 182 0.31 -14.65 4.20
N ALA A 183 1.56 -14.70 3.72
CA ALA A 183 2.18 -13.61 2.99
C ALA A 183 2.54 -14.02 1.56
N VAL A 184 2.34 -13.11 0.61
CA VAL A 184 2.67 -13.28 -0.82
C VAL A 184 3.33 -12.02 -1.38
N GLN A 185 4.16 -12.20 -2.41
CA GLN A 185 4.74 -11.10 -3.18
C GLN A 185 4.74 -11.46 -4.67
N PRO A 186 4.09 -10.68 -5.54
CA PRO A 186 4.25 -10.81 -6.98
C PRO A 186 5.64 -10.32 -7.40
N PRO A 187 6.19 -10.83 -8.52
CA PRO A 187 7.50 -10.44 -9.03
C PRO A 187 7.54 -8.98 -9.51
#